data_f79c422a2eeab7b2ddf239628f335198
#
_entry.id   f79c422a2eeab7b2ddf239628f335198
#
_cell.length_a   1.000
_cell.length_b   1.000
_cell.length_c   1.000
_cell.angle_alpha   90.00
_cell.angle_beta   90.00
_cell.angle_gamma   90.00
#
_symmetry.space_group_name_H-M   'P 1'
#
loop_
_entity.id
_entity.type
_entity.pdbx_description
1 polymer ?
#
loop_
_entity_poly.entity_id
_entity_poly.type
_entity_poly.pdbx_seq_one_letter_code
_entity_poly.pdbx_strand_id
1 'polypeptide(L)'
;MTLYHLRYFVTLAHLEHYTKAADVLAITQPSLSHAISSLEEELGVKLFEKNGRNVSLTKYGKTFLGDVEETLNRLDSSVNGLQLAGKGEGQIDVAFLRTLGVDFMPKIIRSFLNANKGKQIHFNLFCDKVLTGDILTGLKEKKYDIGFCSKFDDEPL
;
A
#
# COMPACT_ATOMS: atom_id res chain seq x y z
N MET A 1 4.95 -17.90 -11.66
CA MET A 1 4.05 -16.74 -11.37
C MET A 1 4.88 -15.47 -11.23
N THR A 2 4.44 -14.36 -11.82
CA THR A 2 5.07 -13.04 -11.75
C THR A 2 4.01 -11.98 -11.40
N LEU A 3 4.43 -10.79 -10.96
CA LEU A 3 3.51 -9.67 -10.73
C LEU A 3 2.74 -9.29 -12.00
N TYR A 4 3.35 -9.43 -13.17
CA TYR A 4 2.65 -9.18 -14.44
C TYR A 4 1.50 -10.18 -14.65
N HIS A 5 1.70 -11.46 -14.36
CA HIS A 5 0.64 -12.47 -14.45
C HIS A 5 -0.54 -12.12 -13.53
N LEU A 6 -0.27 -11.62 -12.31
CA LEU A 6 -1.32 -11.20 -11.37
C LEU A 6 -2.07 -9.96 -11.88
N ARG A 7 -1.37 -8.94 -12.39
CA ARG A 7 -2.00 -7.75 -13.00
C ARG A 7 -2.84 -8.11 -14.22
N TYR A 8 -2.36 -9.01 -15.07
CA TYR A 8 -3.09 -9.48 -16.24
C TYR A 8 -4.36 -10.23 -15.84
N PHE A 9 -4.26 -11.09 -14.82
CA PHE A 9 -5.40 -11.78 -14.26
C PHE A 9 -6.48 -10.81 -13.74
N VAL A 10 -6.12 -9.83 -12.91
CA VAL A 10 -7.05 -8.82 -12.38
C VAL A 10 -7.70 -8.03 -13.52
N THR A 11 -6.92 -7.55 -14.50
CA THR A 11 -7.46 -6.80 -15.63
C THR A 11 -8.44 -7.64 -16.46
N LEU A 12 -8.12 -8.90 -16.73
CA LEU A 12 -9.02 -9.80 -17.44
C LEU A 12 -10.27 -10.14 -16.61
N ALA A 13 -10.13 -10.29 -15.30
CA ALA A 13 -11.25 -10.55 -14.39
C ALA A 13 -12.30 -9.42 -14.40
N HIS A 14 -11.86 -8.17 -14.44
CA HIS A 14 -12.78 -7.02 -14.50
C HIS A 14 -13.43 -6.81 -15.86
N LEU A 15 -12.73 -7.14 -16.93
CA LEU A 15 -13.24 -6.90 -18.29
C LEU A 15 -13.95 -8.10 -18.91
N GLU A 16 -13.70 -9.29 -18.38
CA GLU A 16 -14.25 -10.58 -18.86
C GLU A 16 -14.14 -10.78 -20.38
N HIS A 17 -13.17 -10.09 -21.00
CA HIS A 17 -13.00 -10.06 -22.45
C HIS A 17 -11.51 -9.93 -22.83
N TYR A 18 -10.93 -10.99 -23.38
CA TYR A 18 -9.49 -11.07 -23.71
C TYR A 18 -8.97 -9.92 -24.56
N THR A 19 -9.66 -9.59 -25.65
CA THR A 19 -9.18 -8.53 -26.55
C THR A 19 -9.15 -7.16 -25.85
N LYS A 20 -10.24 -6.80 -25.14
CA LYS A 20 -10.30 -5.55 -24.39
C LYS A 20 -9.25 -5.48 -23.28
N ALA A 21 -9.03 -6.60 -22.59
CA ALA A 21 -8.01 -6.66 -21.54
C ALA A 21 -6.60 -6.52 -22.13
N ALA A 22 -6.33 -7.15 -23.25
CA ALA A 22 -5.05 -7.04 -23.95
C ALA A 22 -4.79 -5.59 -24.44
N ASP A 23 -5.82 -4.91 -24.97
CA ASP A 23 -5.73 -3.50 -25.38
C ASP A 23 -5.40 -2.59 -24.19
N VAL A 24 -6.08 -2.76 -23.04
CA VAL A 24 -5.81 -1.99 -21.80
C VAL A 24 -4.39 -2.23 -21.29
N LEU A 25 -3.90 -3.46 -21.41
CA LEU A 25 -2.57 -3.86 -20.96
C LEU A 25 -1.46 -3.53 -21.98
N ALA A 26 -1.83 -2.99 -23.14
CA ALA A 26 -0.91 -2.70 -24.26
C ALA A 26 -0.08 -3.93 -24.70
N ILE A 27 -0.71 -5.12 -24.73
CA ILE A 27 -0.12 -6.38 -25.17
C ILE A 27 -1.00 -7.05 -26.22
N THR A 28 -0.50 -8.11 -26.86
CA THR A 28 -1.32 -8.89 -27.80
C THR A 28 -2.24 -9.87 -27.04
N GLN A 29 -3.42 -10.14 -27.59
CA GLN A 29 -4.34 -11.10 -27.03
C GLN A 29 -3.74 -12.52 -26.85
N PRO A 30 -2.92 -13.06 -27.82
CA PRO A 30 -2.22 -14.33 -27.60
C PRO A 30 -1.26 -14.29 -26.41
N SER A 31 -0.54 -13.17 -26.20
CA SER A 31 0.36 -13.01 -25.05
C SER A 31 -0.39 -13.03 -23.73
N LEU A 32 -1.54 -12.35 -23.66
CA LEU A 32 -2.41 -12.40 -22.49
C LEU A 32 -2.93 -13.81 -22.22
N SER A 33 -3.42 -14.48 -23.28
CA SER A 33 -3.94 -15.86 -23.17
C SER A 33 -2.87 -16.83 -22.67
N HIS A 34 -1.64 -16.71 -23.19
CA HIS A 34 -0.52 -17.53 -22.75
C HIS A 34 -0.17 -17.27 -21.27
N ALA A 35 -0.11 -16.00 -20.87
CA ALA A 35 0.19 -15.63 -19.49
C ALA A 35 -0.86 -16.16 -18.48
N ILE A 36 -2.15 -16.08 -18.84
CA ILE A 36 -3.23 -16.64 -18.01
C ILE A 36 -3.15 -18.17 -17.96
N SER A 37 -2.93 -18.83 -19.10
CA SER A 37 -2.77 -20.30 -19.13
C SER A 37 -1.59 -20.75 -18.27
N SER A 38 -0.44 -20.05 -18.36
CA SER A 38 0.73 -20.35 -17.53
C SER A 38 0.46 -20.16 -16.04
N LEU A 39 -0.31 -19.13 -15.68
CA LEU A 39 -0.74 -18.91 -14.28
C LEU A 39 -1.64 -20.05 -13.78
N GLU A 40 -2.64 -20.45 -14.59
CA GLU A 40 -3.55 -21.56 -14.27
C GLU A 40 -2.82 -22.88 -14.13
N GLU A 41 -1.85 -23.17 -15.01
CA GLU A 41 -1.00 -24.36 -14.94
C GLU A 41 -0.18 -24.42 -13.66
N GLU A 42 0.43 -23.30 -13.28
CA GLU A 42 1.22 -23.20 -12.04
C GLU A 42 0.35 -23.37 -10.78
N LEU A 43 -0.87 -22.84 -10.81
CA LEU A 43 -1.83 -22.98 -9.71
C LEU A 43 -2.56 -24.31 -9.68
N GLY A 44 -2.52 -25.08 -10.79
CA GLY A 44 -3.21 -26.36 -10.95
C GLY A 44 -4.75 -26.26 -11.03
N VAL A 45 -5.29 -25.06 -11.21
CA VAL A 45 -6.75 -24.81 -11.29
C VAL A 45 -7.08 -23.81 -12.39
N LYS A 46 -8.28 -23.92 -12.96
CA LYS A 46 -8.80 -22.93 -13.89
C LYS A 46 -9.36 -21.72 -13.13
N LEU A 47 -8.93 -20.54 -13.51
CA LEU A 47 -9.41 -19.26 -12.97
C LEU A 47 -10.54 -18.68 -13.81
N PHE A 48 -10.56 -19.03 -15.12
CA PHE A 48 -11.59 -18.58 -16.06
C PHE A 48 -12.28 -19.76 -16.73
N GLU A 49 -13.53 -19.57 -17.08
CA GLU A 49 -14.35 -20.46 -17.88
C GLU A 49 -14.98 -19.71 -19.06
N LYS A 50 -15.28 -20.43 -20.14
CA LYS A 50 -15.92 -19.83 -21.33
C LYS A 50 -17.35 -19.40 -21.01
N ASN A 51 -17.71 -18.20 -21.39
CA ASN A 51 -19.05 -17.66 -21.31
C ASN A 51 -19.44 -17.08 -22.69
N GLY A 52 -19.93 -17.92 -23.58
CA GLY A 52 -20.22 -17.55 -24.96
C GLY A 52 -18.94 -17.15 -25.71
N ARG A 53 -18.89 -15.89 -26.15
CA ARG A 53 -17.71 -15.27 -26.80
C ARG A 53 -16.73 -14.66 -25.80
N ASN A 54 -17.12 -14.58 -24.53
CA ASN A 54 -16.37 -13.97 -23.44
C ASN A 54 -15.85 -15.04 -22.48
N VAL A 55 -15.29 -14.60 -21.37
CA VAL A 55 -14.90 -15.44 -20.23
C VAL A 55 -15.50 -14.90 -18.96
N SER A 56 -15.72 -15.77 -17.99
CA SER A 56 -16.11 -15.39 -16.64
C SER A 56 -15.21 -16.09 -15.62
N LEU A 57 -15.15 -15.57 -14.40
CA LEU A 57 -14.39 -16.18 -13.34
C LEU A 57 -15.03 -17.46 -12.84
N THR A 58 -14.23 -18.52 -12.68
CA THR A 58 -14.60 -19.70 -11.92
C THR A 58 -14.75 -19.37 -10.43
N LYS A 59 -15.23 -20.32 -9.63
CA LYS A 59 -15.23 -20.19 -8.15
C LYS A 59 -13.82 -19.91 -7.61
N TYR A 60 -12.80 -20.57 -8.13
CA TYR A 60 -11.40 -20.36 -7.74
C TYR A 60 -10.90 -18.98 -8.16
N GLY A 61 -11.24 -18.55 -9.39
CA GLY A 61 -10.92 -17.21 -9.87
C GLY A 61 -11.52 -16.10 -9.00
N LYS A 62 -12.77 -16.24 -8.55
CA LYS A 62 -13.42 -15.26 -7.67
C LYS A 62 -12.73 -15.14 -6.31
N THR A 63 -12.39 -16.26 -5.68
CA THR A 63 -11.65 -16.26 -4.42
C THR A 63 -10.27 -15.63 -4.60
N PHE A 64 -9.54 -16.06 -5.62
CA PHE A 64 -8.19 -15.59 -5.91
C PHE A 64 -8.13 -14.10 -6.28
N LEU A 65 -9.18 -13.56 -6.91
CA LEU A 65 -9.25 -12.14 -7.28
C LEU A 65 -9.14 -11.23 -6.07
N GLY A 66 -9.90 -11.48 -5.01
CA GLY A 66 -9.86 -10.67 -3.80
C GLY A 66 -8.47 -10.64 -3.15
N ASP A 67 -7.84 -11.81 -3.01
CA ASP A 67 -6.51 -11.93 -2.40
C ASP A 67 -5.43 -11.24 -3.25
N VAL A 68 -5.53 -11.35 -4.59
CA VAL A 68 -4.58 -10.73 -5.52
C VAL A 68 -4.74 -9.21 -5.53
N GLU A 69 -5.96 -8.70 -5.56
CA GLU A 69 -6.22 -7.26 -5.50
C GLU A 69 -5.68 -6.63 -4.22
N GLU A 70 -5.94 -7.23 -3.07
CA GLU A 70 -5.40 -6.77 -1.78
C GLU A 70 -3.87 -6.74 -1.80
N THR A 71 -3.25 -7.83 -2.30
CA THR A 71 -1.79 -7.94 -2.39
C THR A 71 -1.17 -6.88 -3.30
N LEU A 72 -1.74 -6.67 -4.49
CA LEU A 72 -1.26 -5.68 -5.44
C LEU A 72 -1.45 -4.25 -4.91
N ASN A 73 -2.60 -3.94 -4.31
CA ASN A 73 -2.88 -2.65 -3.70
C ASN A 73 -1.90 -2.33 -2.56
N ARG A 74 -1.59 -3.32 -1.72
CA ARG A 74 -0.62 -3.17 -0.64
C ARG A 74 0.79 -2.92 -1.17
N LEU A 75 1.19 -3.65 -2.22
CA LEU A 75 2.48 -3.44 -2.87
C LEU A 75 2.59 -2.05 -3.50
N ASP A 76 1.57 -1.64 -4.26
CA ASP A 76 1.53 -0.34 -4.94
C ASP A 76 1.56 0.82 -3.93
N SER A 77 0.84 0.69 -2.81
CA SER A 77 0.87 1.65 -1.71
C SER A 77 2.26 1.76 -1.09
N SER A 78 2.94 0.62 -0.88
CA SER A 78 4.31 0.60 -0.33
C SER A 78 5.31 1.24 -1.30
N VAL A 79 5.22 0.93 -2.58
CA VAL A 79 6.08 1.54 -3.63
C VAL A 79 5.87 3.04 -3.70
N ASN A 80 4.60 3.49 -3.71
CA ASN A 80 4.27 4.92 -3.74
C ASN A 80 4.80 5.65 -2.49
N GLY A 81 4.65 5.05 -1.31
CA GLY A 81 5.20 5.59 -0.06
C GLY A 81 6.71 5.80 -0.14
N LEU A 82 7.46 4.81 -0.65
CA LEU A 82 8.91 4.92 -0.84
C LEU A 82 9.29 5.99 -1.87
N GLN A 83 8.52 6.11 -2.96
CA GLN A 83 8.76 7.15 -3.97
C GLN A 83 8.52 8.56 -3.42
N LEU A 84 7.49 8.75 -2.59
CA LEU A 84 7.22 10.01 -1.90
C LEU A 84 8.34 10.32 -0.91
N ALA A 85 8.75 9.35 -0.08
CA ALA A 85 9.84 9.51 0.86
C ALA A 85 11.15 9.92 0.16
N GLY A 86 11.46 9.32 -1.00
CA GLY A 86 12.62 9.68 -1.82
C GLY A 86 12.61 11.14 -2.32
N LYS A 87 11.43 11.77 -2.40
CA LYS A 87 11.26 13.20 -2.73
C LYS A 87 11.24 14.10 -1.49
N GLY A 88 11.36 13.54 -0.29
CA GLY A 88 11.15 14.26 0.97
C GLY A 88 9.69 14.66 1.16
N GLU A 89 8.78 13.83 0.72
CA GLU A 89 7.33 13.92 0.79
C GLU A 89 6.77 12.67 1.47
N GLY A 90 5.46 12.62 1.68
CA GLY A 90 4.79 11.45 2.20
C GLY A 90 4.31 11.63 3.63
N GLN A 91 4.35 10.55 4.41
CA GLN A 91 3.77 10.50 5.75
C GLN A 91 4.87 10.53 6.81
N ILE A 92 4.62 11.28 7.88
CA ILE A 92 5.45 11.34 9.08
C ILE A 92 4.59 10.88 10.26
N ASP A 93 5.00 9.80 10.90
CA ASP A 93 4.31 9.22 12.06
C ASP A 93 4.89 9.83 13.35
N VAL A 94 4.11 10.66 14.04
CA VAL A 94 4.54 11.40 15.21
C VAL A 94 3.78 10.97 16.44
N ALA A 95 4.49 10.42 17.43
CA ALA A 95 3.94 10.12 18.74
C ALA A 95 4.29 11.19 19.76
N PHE A 96 3.34 11.59 20.60
CA PHE A 96 3.58 12.61 21.61
C PHE A 96 2.65 12.46 22.82
N LEU A 97 3.09 13.00 23.96
CA LEU A 97 2.25 13.04 25.15
C LEU A 97 1.08 14.00 24.92
N ARG A 98 -0.11 13.59 25.33
CA ARG A 98 -1.38 14.31 25.12
C ARG A 98 -1.32 15.77 25.55
N THR A 99 -0.55 16.09 26.60
CA THR A 99 -0.34 17.46 27.09
C THR A 99 0.29 18.39 26.04
N LEU A 100 1.04 17.86 25.08
CA LEU A 100 1.68 18.63 24.01
C LEU A 100 0.75 18.86 22.81
N GLY A 101 -0.40 18.17 22.77
CA GLY A 101 -1.31 18.18 21.62
C GLY A 101 -2.06 19.50 21.44
N VAL A 102 -2.29 20.26 22.52
CA VAL A 102 -3.14 21.46 22.48
C VAL A 102 -2.44 22.64 21.79
N ASP A 103 -1.21 22.93 22.18
CA ASP A 103 -0.49 24.12 21.76
C ASP A 103 0.79 23.84 20.99
N PHE A 104 1.61 22.92 21.48
CA PHE A 104 2.96 22.70 21.00
C PHE A 104 2.95 22.02 19.61
N MET A 105 2.28 20.89 19.48
CA MET A 105 2.26 20.13 18.23
C MET A 105 1.65 20.89 17.05
N PRO A 106 0.49 21.57 17.20
CA PRO A 106 -0.06 22.35 16.09
C PRO A 106 0.87 23.47 15.61
N LYS A 107 1.62 24.11 16.53
CA LYS A 107 2.58 25.17 16.18
C LYS A 107 3.76 24.60 15.37
N ILE A 108 4.34 23.48 15.82
CA ILE A 108 5.46 22.83 15.12
C ILE A 108 5.03 22.36 13.74
N ILE A 109 3.92 21.63 13.64
CA ILE A 109 3.42 21.11 12.38
C ILE A 109 3.16 22.27 11.39
N ARG A 110 2.51 23.32 11.84
CA ARG A 110 2.25 24.50 10.99
C ARG A 110 3.54 25.16 10.53
N SER A 111 4.52 25.33 11.42
CA SER A 111 5.83 25.90 11.09
C SER A 111 6.55 25.04 10.05
N PHE A 112 6.56 23.73 10.23
CA PHE A 112 7.18 22.77 9.32
C PHE A 112 6.51 22.78 7.93
N LEU A 113 5.18 22.73 7.88
CA LEU A 113 4.43 22.79 6.62
C LEU A 113 4.64 24.11 5.88
N ASN A 114 4.74 25.23 6.62
CA ASN A 114 5.02 26.53 6.03
C ASN A 114 6.45 26.60 5.43
N ALA A 115 7.42 25.96 6.06
CA ALA A 115 8.79 25.90 5.55
C ALA A 115 8.93 24.93 4.34
N ASN A 116 7.99 24.00 4.17
CA ASN A 116 7.99 23.00 3.11
C ASN A 116 6.79 23.16 2.15
N LYS A 117 6.40 24.41 1.86
CA LYS A 117 5.31 24.69 0.91
C LYS A 117 5.56 24.06 -0.44
N GLY A 118 4.55 23.37 -0.98
CA GLY A 118 4.62 22.68 -2.26
C GLY A 118 5.00 21.20 -2.20
N LYS A 119 5.38 20.69 -1.00
CA LYS A 119 5.58 19.26 -0.77
C LYS A 119 4.31 18.62 -0.22
N GLN A 120 4.04 17.38 -0.66
CA GLN A 120 2.93 16.58 -0.16
C GLN A 120 3.37 15.85 1.11
N ILE A 121 3.19 16.48 2.26
CA ILE A 121 3.56 15.93 3.57
C ILE A 121 2.31 15.80 4.42
N HIS A 122 2.11 14.60 4.97
CA HIS A 122 1.01 14.26 5.86
C HIS A 122 1.56 13.82 7.22
N PHE A 123 0.92 14.27 8.31
CA PHE A 123 1.26 13.85 9.66
C PHE A 123 0.20 12.91 10.21
N ASN A 124 0.62 11.72 10.65
CA ASN A 124 -0.18 10.88 11.52
C ASN A 124 0.20 11.16 12.97
N LEU A 125 -0.79 11.46 13.78
CA LEU A 125 -0.58 11.90 15.16
C LEU A 125 -1.08 10.84 16.14
N PHE A 126 -0.19 10.36 16.99
CA PHE A 126 -0.44 9.34 18.00
C PHE A 126 -0.28 9.94 19.39
N CYS A 127 -1.38 10.18 20.10
CA CYS A 127 -1.36 10.78 21.44
C CYS A 127 -2.32 10.13 22.43
N ASP A 128 -3.28 9.32 21.97
CA ASP A 128 -4.25 8.68 22.84
C ASP A 128 -3.65 7.46 23.54
N LYS A 129 -3.68 7.48 24.89
CA LYS A 129 -3.15 6.40 25.75
C LYS A 129 -1.66 6.07 25.53
N VAL A 130 -0.89 7.01 25.00
CA VAL A 130 0.55 6.84 24.74
C VAL A 130 1.34 7.45 25.90
N LEU A 131 2.12 6.64 26.59
CA LEU A 131 3.06 7.06 27.64
C LEU A 131 4.49 7.18 27.08
N THR A 132 5.39 7.78 27.85
CA THR A 132 6.81 7.94 27.44
C THR A 132 7.44 6.59 27.05
N GLY A 133 7.21 5.53 27.82
CA GLY A 133 7.71 4.19 27.50
C GLY A 133 7.18 3.63 26.18
N ASP A 134 5.89 3.85 25.89
CA ASP A 134 5.29 3.41 24.63
C ASP A 134 5.88 4.16 23.42
N ILE A 135 6.17 5.47 23.58
CA ILE A 135 6.81 6.27 22.54
C ILE A 135 8.21 5.73 22.25
N LEU A 136 9.01 5.49 23.29
CA LEU A 136 10.38 4.97 23.13
C LEU A 136 10.38 3.57 22.49
N THR A 137 9.50 2.69 22.93
CA THR A 137 9.32 1.36 22.33
C THR A 137 8.94 1.48 20.86
N GLY A 138 7.94 2.32 20.54
CA GLY A 138 7.50 2.52 19.17
C GLY A 138 8.56 3.14 18.24
N LEU A 139 9.45 3.99 18.77
CA LEU A 139 10.62 4.50 18.02
C LEU A 139 11.62 3.37 17.74
N LYS A 140 11.95 2.53 18.72
CA LYS A 140 12.83 1.36 18.56
C LYS A 140 12.27 0.37 17.53
N GLU A 141 10.97 0.15 17.56
CA GLU A 141 10.25 -0.73 16.62
C GLU A 141 9.97 -0.10 15.25
N LYS A 142 10.40 1.15 15.03
CA LYS A 142 10.13 1.93 13.80
C LYS A 142 8.63 2.11 13.49
N LYS A 143 7.81 2.11 14.52
CA LYS A 143 6.38 2.41 14.43
C LYS A 143 6.12 3.90 14.29
N TYR A 144 7.00 4.73 14.87
CA TYR A 144 6.97 6.18 14.81
C TYR A 144 8.28 6.71 14.26
N ASP A 145 8.23 7.80 13.50
CA ASP A 145 9.42 8.49 13.00
C ASP A 145 9.97 9.48 14.02
N ILE A 146 9.08 10.13 14.78
CA ILE A 146 9.41 11.15 15.76
C ILE A 146 8.59 10.95 17.04
N GLY A 147 9.23 11.13 18.19
CA GLY A 147 8.60 11.08 19.49
C GLY A 147 8.84 12.34 20.32
N PHE A 148 7.77 12.89 20.93
CA PHE A 148 7.86 13.98 21.91
C PHE A 148 7.35 13.49 23.26
N CYS A 149 8.27 13.30 24.20
CA CYS A 149 7.97 12.78 25.52
C CYS A 149 8.76 13.50 26.60
N SER A 150 8.51 13.15 27.87
CA SER A 150 9.31 13.61 29.00
C SER A 150 10.72 13.02 28.93
N LYS A 151 11.70 13.72 29.53
CA LYS A 151 13.05 13.18 29.69
C LYS A 151 13.00 11.83 30.43
N PHE A 152 13.72 10.87 29.91
CA PHE A 152 13.86 9.55 30.51
C PHE A 152 15.35 9.37 30.84
N ASP A 153 15.68 9.12 32.10
CA ASP A 153 17.06 9.19 32.59
C ASP A 153 17.86 7.88 32.37
N ASP A 154 17.26 6.79 31.88
CA ASP A 154 17.88 5.46 31.94
C ASP A 154 18.16 4.73 30.60
N GLU A 155 18.02 5.36 29.44
CA GLU A 155 18.40 4.69 28.18
C GLU A 155 19.07 5.62 27.16
N PRO A 156 20.30 5.28 26.67
CA PRO A 156 20.81 5.89 25.45
C PRO A 156 19.96 5.45 24.25
N LEU A 157 19.52 6.40 23.46
CA LEU A 157 18.85 6.19 22.17
C LEU A 157 19.81 5.57 21.16
#